data_11595ee7757e1177e8dfc3b66e83d27d
#
_entry.id   11595ee7757e1177e8dfc3b66e83d27d
#
_cell.length_a   1.000
_cell.length_b   1.000
_cell.length_c   1.000
_cell.angle_alpha   90.00
_cell.angle_beta   90.00
_cell.angle_gamma   90.00
#
_symmetry.space_group_name_H-M   'P 1'
#
loop_
_entity.id
_entity.type
_entity.pdbx_description
1 polymer ?
#
loop_
_entity_poly.entity_id
_entity_poly.type
_entity_poly.pdbx_seq_one_letter_code
_entity_poly.pdbx_strand_id
1 'polypeptide(L)'
;MTTPMRPVPDAVLRWIDRRRWLRWCDALVACVVLGAVVAAMLGPTHIQAAAVVSVGLVVAGTRVQPLRARWRPISGWVGLRISRGLRPGDRAWYVGSSEASLVVVTGHHGVRLVIVRPDLGQDEGISVRRTRVFLLAVDGL
;
A
#
# COMPACT_ATOMS: atom_id res chain seq x y z
N MET A 1 16.92 -27.65 -9.33
CA MET A 1 17.74 -27.07 -8.24
C MET A 1 16.85 -26.06 -7.52
N THR A 2 16.32 -26.43 -6.36
CA THR A 2 15.51 -25.53 -5.53
C THR A 2 16.45 -24.55 -4.83
N THR A 3 16.44 -23.30 -5.26
CA THR A 3 17.17 -22.22 -4.58
C THR A 3 16.68 -22.17 -3.13
N PRO A 4 17.55 -22.22 -2.12
CA PRO A 4 17.13 -22.18 -0.73
C PRO A 4 16.39 -20.87 -0.47
N MET A 5 15.11 -20.99 -0.10
CA MET A 5 14.29 -19.83 0.31
C MET A 5 15.01 -19.10 1.44
N ARG A 6 15.54 -17.93 1.15
CA ARG A 6 16.18 -17.08 2.16
C ARG A 6 15.13 -16.72 3.21
N PRO A 7 15.39 -16.94 4.50
CA PRO A 7 14.41 -16.62 5.54
C PRO A 7 14.05 -15.14 5.46
N VAL A 8 12.76 -14.86 5.51
CA VAL A 8 12.26 -13.48 5.48
C VAL A 8 12.62 -12.82 6.81
N PRO A 9 13.29 -11.65 6.81
CA PRO A 9 13.66 -10.97 8.05
C PRO A 9 12.43 -10.59 8.88
N ASP A 10 12.51 -10.65 10.20
CA ASP A 10 11.42 -10.28 11.11
C ASP A 10 10.93 -8.84 10.90
N ALA A 11 11.83 -7.96 10.48
CA ALA A 11 11.48 -6.59 10.11
C ALA A 11 10.47 -6.54 8.96
N VAL A 12 10.59 -7.44 7.97
CA VAL A 12 9.67 -7.53 6.83
C VAL A 12 8.32 -8.11 7.27
N LEU A 13 8.32 -9.09 8.16
CA LEU A 13 7.09 -9.66 8.72
C LEU A 13 6.27 -8.59 9.47
N ARG A 14 6.93 -7.76 10.29
CA ARG A 14 6.27 -6.63 10.97
C ARG A 14 5.64 -5.64 9.97
N TRP A 15 6.20 -5.50 8.76
CA TRP A 15 5.63 -4.64 7.73
C TRP A 15 4.38 -5.23 7.09
N ILE A 16 4.22 -6.54 7.02
CA ILE A 16 2.99 -7.19 6.56
C ILE A 16 1.83 -6.82 7.50
N ASP A 17 2.06 -6.91 8.80
CA ASP A 17 1.06 -6.53 9.81
C ASP A 17 0.76 -5.04 9.79
N ARG A 18 1.81 -4.21 9.72
CA ARG A 18 1.68 -2.74 9.65
C ARG A 18 0.90 -2.29 8.41
N ARG A 19 1.08 -2.97 7.29
CA ARG A 19 0.31 -2.72 6.07
C ARG A 19 -1.19 -2.94 6.28
N ARG A 20 -1.57 -3.97 7.04
CA ARG A 20 -2.97 -4.25 7.38
C ARG A 20 -3.55 -3.10 8.21
N TRP A 21 -2.81 -2.63 9.20
CA TRP A 21 -3.20 -1.48 10.03
C TRP A 21 -3.30 -0.18 9.22
N LEU A 22 -2.35 0.11 8.34
CA LEU A 22 -2.39 1.30 7.47
C LEU A 22 -3.65 1.33 6.58
N ARG A 23 -4.16 0.17 6.17
CA ARG A 23 -5.42 0.10 5.42
C ARG A 23 -6.64 0.49 6.26
N TRP A 24 -6.64 0.18 7.53
CA TRP A 24 -7.65 0.67 8.46
C TRP A 24 -7.57 2.19 8.61
N CYS A 25 -6.38 2.75 8.69
CA CYS A 25 -6.19 4.20 8.71
C CYS A 25 -6.72 4.87 7.43
N ASP A 26 -6.47 4.28 6.25
CA ASP A 26 -7.03 4.79 4.99
C ASP A 26 -8.56 4.79 5.01
N ALA A 27 -9.19 3.75 5.56
CA ALA A 27 -10.65 3.66 5.70
C ALA A 27 -11.19 4.71 6.68
N LEU A 28 -10.51 4.93 7.82
CA LEU A 28 -10.87 5.97 8.77
C LEU A 28 -10.81 7.37 8.17
N VAL A 29 -9.75 7.68 7.42
CA VAL A 29 -9.64 8.97 6.72
C VAL A 29 -10.79 9.14 5.72
N ALA A 30 -11.16 8.06 5.00
CA ALA A 30 -12.31 8.10 4.10
C ALA A 30 -13.61 8.40 4.85
N CYS A 31 -13.82 7.77 6.02
CA CYS A 31 -14.99 8.04 6.87
C CYS A 31 -15.06 9.51 7.31
N VAL A 32 -13.93 10.04 7.79
CA VAL A 32 -13.86 11.42 8.29
C VAL A 32 -14.13 12.43 7.17
N VAL A 33 -13.46 12.26 6.02
CA VAL A 33 -13.63 13.16 4.87
C VAL A 33 -15.07 13.09 4.35
N LEU A 34 -15.63 11.90 4.18
CA LEU A 34 -16.99 11.73 3.69
C LEU A 34 -18.01 12.27 4.70
N GLY A 35 -17.79 12.02 6.01
CA GLY A 35 -18.61 12.53 7.09
C GLY A 35 -18.63 14.06 7.13
N ALA A 36 -17.48 14.69 6.96
CA ALA A 36 -17.37 16.14 6.90
C ALA A 36 -18.13 16.73 5.70
N VAL A 37 -18.02 16.11 4.52
CA VAL A 37 -18.74 16.54 3.32
C VAL A 37 -20.25 16.39 3.50
N VAL A 38 -20.73 15.25 4.01
CA VAL A 38 -22.16 15.00 4.24
C VAL A 38 -22.71 15.94 5.32
N ALA A 39 -21.97 16.17 6.41
CA ALA A 39 -22.37 17.10 7.45
C ALA A 39 -22.45 18.55 6.94
N ALA A 40 -21.53 18.96 6.07
CA ALA A 40 -21.55 20.28 5.44
C ALA A 40 -22.79 20.46 4.53
N MET A 41 -23.26 19.39 3.88
CA MET A 41 -24.44 19.41 3.02
C MET A 41 -25.76 19.38 3.80
N LEU A 42 -25.83 18.61 4.88
CA LEU A 42 -27.06 18.41 5.66
C LEU A 42 -27.25 19.43 6.79
N GLY A 43 -26.19 20.15 7.14
CA GLY A 43 -26.16 21.07 8.28
C GLY A 43 -25.87 20.37 9.61
N PRO A 44 -25.56 21.18 10.66
CA PRO A 44 -25.05 20.66 11.93
C PRO A 44 -26.07 19.85 12.74
N THR A 45 -27.36 20.02 12.47
CA THR A 45 -28.44 19.31 13.17
C THR A 45 -28.50 17.81 12.85
N HIS A 46 -27.87 17.38 11.76
CA HIS A 46 -27.93 15.99 11.24
C HIS A 46 -26.61 15.24 11.35
N ILE A 47 -25.72 15.62 12.27
CA ILE A 47 -24.38 15.01 12.44
C ILE A 47 -24.46 13.48 12.62
N GLN A 48 -25.42 12.99 13.40
CA GLN A 48 -25.59 11.56 13.62
C GLN A 48 -25.96 10.82 12.34
N ALA A 49 -26.90 11.36 11.56
CA ALA A 49 -27.29 10.79 10.27
C ALA A 49 -26.11 10.81 9.28
N ALA A 50 -25.35 11.91 9.25
CA ALA A 50 -24.14 12.03 8.42
C ALA A 50 -23.09 10.99 8.79
N ALA A 51 -22.87 10.71 10.07
CA ALA A 51 -21.95 9.69 10.55
C ALA A 51 -22.37 8.28 10.09
N VAL A 52 -23.63 7.92 10.29
CA VAL A 52 -24.17 6.59 9.89
C VAL A 52 -24.07 6.40 8.37
N VAL A 53 -24.45 7.39 7.58
CA VAL A 53 -24.37 7.33 6.11
C VAL A 53 -22.91 7.19 5.66
N SER A 54 -22.00 7.94 6.27
CA SER A 54 -20.56 7.89 5.93
C SER A 54 -19.94 6.53 6.22
N VAL A 55 -20.24 5.94 7.37
CA VAL A 55 -19.80 4.60 7.72
C VAL A 55 -20.37 3.58 6.74
N GLY A 56 -21.65 3.65 6.42
CA GLY A 56 -22.30 2.77 5.46
C GLY A 56 -21.67 2.84 4.07
N LEU A 57 -21.40 4.05 3.57
CA LEU A 57 -20.77 4.27 2.27
C LEU A 57 -19.32 3.77 2.24
N VAL A 58 -18.54 3.95 3.32
CA VAL A 58 -17.18 3.43 3.38
C VAL A 58 -17.17 1.91 3.45
N VAL A 59 -18.05 1.30 4.25
CA VAL A 59 -18.20 -0.17 4.29
C VAL A 59 -18.60 -0.71 2.92
N ALA A 60 -19.55 -0.10 2.25
CA ALA A 60 -19.93 -0.47 0.88
C ALA A 60 -18.76 -0.27 -0.09
N GLY A 61 -18.06 0.87 -0.01
CA GLY A 61 -16.91 1.18 -0.85
C GLY A 61 -15.73 0.23 -0.68
N THR A 62 -15.54 -0.33 0.53
CA THR A 62 -14.50 -1.35 0.77
C THR A 62 -14.79 -2.68 0.07
N ARG A 63 -16.06 -2.95 -0.27
CA ARG A 63 -16.47 -4.12 -1.06
C ARG A 63 -16.22 -3.94 -2.55
N VAL A 64 -16.12 -2.70 -3.02
CA VAL A 64 -15.87 -2.37 -4.44
C VAL A 64 -14.36 -2.33 -4.69
N GLN A 65 -13.83 -3.34 -5.35
CA GLN A 65 -12.39 -3.50 -5.61
C GLN A 65 -11.69 -2.26 -6.22
N PRO A 66 -12.23 -1.58 -7.27
CA PRO A 66 -11.55 -0.44 -7.90
C PRO A 66 -11.44 0.76 -6.96
N LEU A 67 -12.44 1.04 -6.13
CA LEU A 67 -12.41 2.15 -5.16
C LEU A 67 -11.37 1.87 -4.07
N ARG A 68 -11.36 0.65 -3.55
CA ARG A 68 -10.39 0.20 -2.54
C ARG A 68 -8.94 0.30 -3.04
N ALA A 69 -8.71 0.08 -4.35
CA ALA A 69 -7.38 0.14 -4.93
C ALA A 69 -6.89 1.58 -5.16
N ARG A 70 -7.81 2.52 -5.40
CA ARG A 70 -7.48 3.93 -5.70
C ARG A 70 -7.31 4.78 -4.45
N TRP A 71 -8.12 4.55 -3.42
CA TRP A 71 -8.09 5.33 -2.18
C TRP A 71 -6.98 4.83 -1.24
N ARG A 72 -5.86 5.52 -1.21
CA ARG A 72 -4.69 5.19 -0.38
C ARG A 72 -3.96 6.45 0.09
N PRO A 73 -4.59 7.33 0.84
CA PRO A 73 -3.95 8.60 1.25
C PRO A 73 -2.76 8.36 2.17
N ILE A 74 -2.92 7.56 3.21
CA ILE A 74 -1.86 7.28 4.20
C ILE A 74 -0.92 6.19 3.71
N SER A 75 -1.46 5.03 3.32
CA SER A 75 -0.64 3.90 2.89
C SER A 75 0.16 4.21 1.62
N GLY A 76 -0.39 5.02 0.71
CA GLY A 76 0.32 5.49 -0.48
C GLY A 76 1.47 6.44 -0.15
N TRP A 77 1.27 7.37 0.78
CA TRP A 77 2.32 8.28 1.24
C TRP A 77 3.46 7.54 1.95
N VAL A 78 3.12 6.57 2.82
CA VAL A 78 4.11 5.71 3.48
C VAL A 78 4.90 4.91 2.45
N GLY A 79 4.24 4.33 1.44
CA GLY A 79 4.90 3.61 0.35
C GLY A 79 5.89 4.49 -0.43
N LEU A 80 5.50 5.74 -0.74
CA LEU A 80 6.38 6.73 -1.36
C LEU A 80 7.59 7.06 -0.50
N ARG A 81 7.38 7.27 0.81
CA ARG A 81 8.45 7.65 1.74
C ARG A 81 9.48 6.54 1.90
N ILE A 82 9.04 5.29 2.07
CA ILE A 82 9.92 4.13 2.24
C ILE A 82 10.73 3.86 0.96
N SER A 83 10.10 3.97 -0.20
CA SER A 83 10.76 3.71 -1.49
C SER A 83 11.59 4.89 -2.01
N ARG A 84 11.69 6.02 -1.27
CA ARG A 84 12.37 7.23 -1.74
C ARG A 84 13.87 7.04 -1.95
N GLY A 85 14.49 6.18 -1.15
CA GLY A 85 15.94 5.88 -1.22
C GLY A 85 16.33 4.82 -2.25
N LEU A 86 15.37 4.12 -2.86
CA LEU A 86 15.67 3.02 -3.78
C LEU A 86 16.19 3.54 -5.13
N ARG A 87 17.31 2.97 -5.56
CA ARG A 87 17.95 3.26 -6.85
C ARG A 87 17.89 2.05 -7.78
N PRO A 88 18.03 2.23 -9.10
CA PRO A 88 18.24 1.12 -10.01
C PRO A 88 19.48 0.30 -9.61
N GLY A 89 19.32 -1.02 -9.51
CA GLY A 89 20.32 -1.95 -9.00
C GLY A 89 20.11 -2.40 -7.56
N ASP A 90 19.31 -1.66 -6.76
CA ASP A 90 19.07 -2.02 -5.37
C ASP A 90 18.18 -3.27 -5.27
N ARG A 91 18.46 -4.07 -4.24
CA ARG A 91 17.61 -5.19 -3.83
C ARG A 91 16.62 -4.70 -2.80
N ALA A 92 15.35 -5.06 -2.97
CA ALA A 92 14.28 -4.67 -2.06
C ALA A 92 13.35 -5.85 -1.78
N TRP A 93 12.75 -5.84 -0.60
CA TRP A 93 11.66 -6.74 -0.26
C TRP A 93 10.33 -6.14 -0.72
N TYR A 94 9.69 -6.82 -1.65
CA TYR A 94 8.32 -6.50 -2.05
C TYR A 94 7.36 -7.11 -1.03
N VAL A 95 6.70 -6.25 -0.26
CA VAL A 95 5.73 -6.69 0.75
C VAL A 95 4.36 -6.81 0.11
N GLY A 96 3.94 -8.04 -0.16
CA GLY A 96 2.61 -8.40 -0.64
C GLY A 96 1.52 -8.33 0.45
N SER A 97 0.36 -8.91 0.20
CA SER A 97 -0.75 -9.01 1.17
C SER A 97 -0.52 -10.09 2.22
N SER A 98 0.14 -11.17 1.85
CA SER A 98 0.43 -12.35 2.68
C SER A 98 1.87 -12.83 2.54
N GLU A 99 2.59 -12.35 1.52
CA GLU A 99 3.91 -12.84 1.18
C GLU A 99 4.87 -11.67 0.95
N ALA A 100 6.14 -11.91 1.23
CA ALA A 100 7.24 -11.02 0.88
C ALA A 100 8.15 -11.73 -0.12
N SER A 101 8.48 -11.06 -1.22
CA SER A 101 9.39 -11.57 -2.25
C SER A 101 10.56 -10.61 -2.45
N LEU A 102 11.73 -11.18 -2.72
CA LEU A 102 12.90 -10.38 -3.05
C LEU A 102 12.80 -9.90 -4.50
N VAL A 103 13.01 -8.62 -4.72
CA VAL A 103 12.95 -8.00 -6.05
C VAL A 103 14.18 -7.14 -6.27
N VAL A 104 14.53 -6.94 -7.53
CA VAL A 104 15.58 -6.02 -7.94
C VAL A 104 14.92 -4.85 -8.65
N VAL A 105 15.28 -3.63 -8.24
CA VAL A 105 14.82 -2.40 -8.92
C VAL A 105 15.70 -2.20 -10.15
N THR A 106 15.10 -2.24 -11.33
CA THR A 106 15.83 -2.08 -12.61
C THR A 106 15.66 -0.70 -13.22
N GLY A 107 14.58 0.00 -12.88
CA GLY A 107 14.31 1.32 -13.44
C GLY A 107 13.49 2.21 -12.51
N HIS A 108 13.63 3.51 -12.71
CA HIS A 108 12.93 4.54 -11.94
C HIS A 108 12.34 5.59 -12.89
N HIS A 109 11.01 5.72 -12.89
CA HIS A 109 10.29 6.70 -13.68
C HIS A 109 9.30 7.47 -12.78
N GLY A 110 9.80 8.48 -12.07
CA GLY A 110 9.00 9.28 -11.15
C GLY A 110 8.33 8.45 -10.05
N VAL A 111 7.00 8.30 -10.11
CA VAL A 111 6.20 7.53 -9.14
C VAL A 111 6.18 6.02 -9.45
N ARG A 112 6.76 5.60 -10.56
CA ARG A 112 6.82 4.20 -10.97
C ARG A 112 8.23 3.67 -10.82
N LEU A 113 8.33 2.42 -10.34
CA LEU A 113 9.55 1.62 -10.34
C LEU A 113 9.35 0.43 -11.25
N VAL A 114 10.41 0.06 -11.96
CA VAL A 114 10.47 -1.20 -12.69
C VAL A 114 11.20 -2.18 -11.79
N ILE A 115 10.55 -3.30 -11.48
CA ILE A 115 11.08 -4.35 -10.61
C ILE A 115 11.12 -5.66 -11.37
N VAL A 116 12.14 -6.46 -11.12
CA VAL A 116 12.28 -7.83 -11.61
C VAL A 116 12.19 -8.77 -10.44
N ARG A 117 11.52 -9.90 -10.61
CA ARG A 117 11.39 -10.98 -9.62
C ARG A 117 12.21 -12.19 -10.06
N PRO A 118 13.47 -12.28 -9.65
CA PRO A 118 14.32 -13.40 -10.06
C PRO A 118 13.83 -14.75 -9.51
N ASP A 119 13.17 -14.73 -8.33
CA ASP A 119 12.67 -15.95 -7.68
C ASP A 119 11.53 -16.64 -8.45
N LEU A 120 10.84 -15.90 -9.33
CA LEU A 120 9.73 -16.43 -10.15
C LEU A 120 10.14 -16.70 -11.60
N GLY A 121 11.43 -16.57 -11.94
CA GLY A 121 11.91 -16.72 -13.32
C GLY A 121 11.36 -15.66 -14.28
N GLN A 122 10.86 -14.54 -13.73
CA GLN A 122 10.37 -13.42 -14.51
C GLN A 122 11.50 -12.42 -14.73
N ASP A 123 12.17 -12.54 -15.88
CA ASP A 123 13.20 -11.59 -16.31
C ASP A 123 12.60 -10.30 -16.87
N GLU A 124 11.29 -10.29 -17.16
CA GLU A 124 10.58 -9.09 -17.61
C GLU A 124 10.32 -8.12 -16.47
N GLY A 125 10.75 -6.88 -16.65
CA GLY A 125 10.55 -5.79 -15.69
C GLY A 125 9.07 -5.42 -15.54
N ILE A 126 8.53 -5.56 -14.34
CA ILE A 126 7.16 -5.16 -14.01
C ILE A 126 7.14 -3.73 -13.50
N SER A 127 6.38 -2.87 -14.18
CA SER A 127 6.19 -1.48 -13.73
C SER A 127 5.19 -1.41 -12.59
N VAL A 128 5.64 -1.01 -11.41
CA VAL A 128 4.81 -0.85 -10.20
C VAL A 128 4.78 0.60 -9.73
N ARG A 129 3.62 1.05 -9.26
CA ARG A 129 3.51 2.38 -8.64
C ARG A 129 3.95 2.33 -7.19
N ARG A 130 4.86 3.22 -6.79
CA ARG A 130 5.38 3.35 -5.41
C ARG A 130 4.27 3.53 -4.37
N THR A 131 3.15 4.18 -4.74
CA THR A 131 1.99 4.37 -3.87
C THR A 131 1.16 3.10 -3.63
N ARG A 132 1.41 2.04 -4.41
CA ARG A 132 0.63 0.80 -4.32
C ARG A 132 1.39 -0.36 -3.70
N VAL A 133 2.71 -0.23 -3.57
CA VAL A 133 3.60 -1.28 -3.10
C VAL A 133 4.48 -0.78 -1.97
N PHE A 134 4.84 -1.67 -1.07
CA PHE A 134 5.85 -1.41 -0.06
C PHE A 134 7.12 -2.13 -0.47
N LEU A 135 8.17 -1.36 -0.72
CA LEU A 135 9.50 -1.83 -1.07
C LEU A 135 10.47 -1.42 0.03
N LEU A 136 11.03 -2.40 0.73
CA LEU A 136 11.98 -2.20 1.80
C LEU A 136 13.39 -2.52 1.28
N ALA A 137 14.30 -1.57 1.37
CA ALA A 137 15.69 -1.81 0.99
C ALA A 137 16.30 -2.91 1.87
N VAL A 138 17.05 -3.82 1.25
CA VAL A 138 17.72 -4.92 1.99
C VAL A 138 18.82 -4.39 2.91
N ASP A 139 19.50 -3.32 2.50
CA ASP A 139 20.63 -2.73 3.21
C ASP A 139 20.22 -1.80 4.37
N GLY A 140 18.93 -1.62 4.60
CA GLY A 140 18.37 -0.75 5.65
C GLY A 140 17.58 -1.50 6.74
N LEU A 141 17.71 -2.82 6.79
CA LEU A 141 16.99 -3.69 7.74
C LEU A 141 17.89 -4.16 8.87
#